data_309aa4491a997eab7d9d1d8cd19675a3
#
_entry.id   309aa4491a997eab7d9d1d8cd19675a3
#
_cell.length_a   1.000
_cell.length_b   1.000
_cell.length_c   1.000
_cell.angle_alpha   90.00
_cell.angle_beta   90.00
_cell.angle_gamma   90.00
#
_symmetry.space_group_name_H-M   'P 1'
#
loop_
_entity.id
_entity.type
_entity.pdbx_description
1 polymer ?
#
loop_
_entity_poly.entity_id
_entity_poly.type
_entity_poly.pdbx_seq_one_letter_code
_entity_poly.pdbx_strand_id
1 'polypeptide(L)'
;AYPGCCGMPYLEQADLPKVVEQAKKVSKDLLEWVDKGYQIITLTASCGLMLKFEWPLLLPNDENIKRLSKSVSDIDEYIVDIAQNEGLAEGLQEIDGGVTVHNACHARAQNMGIKSRDMLKFIPNIKMDVVERCAGHGGTFGVMKETHDLAVKVGTPTARQIKNKNNKYMASDCPLAGKHLKQLETDTNIANDEAL
;
A
#
# COMPACT_ATOMS: atom_id res chain seq x y z
N ALA A 1 -11.79 -15.54 1.46
CA ALA A 1 -11.45 -15.90 2.83
C ALA A 1 -10.49 -14.84 3.42
N TYR A 2 -10.67 -14.51 4.68
CA TYR A 2 -9.74 -13.65 5.44
C TYR A 2 -9.18 -14.45 6.60
N PRO A 3 -8.03 -15.11 6.43
CA PRO A 3 -7.49 -16.05 7.42
C PRO A 3 -6.89 -15.37 8.65
N GLY A 4 -6.66 -14.06 8.60
CA GLY A 4 -6.09 -13.31 9.71
C GLY A 4 -5.19 -12.15 9.28
N CYS A 5 -4.55 -11.49 10.25
CA CYS A 5 -3.64 -10.37 10.02
C CYS A 5 -2.31 -10.86 9.43
N CYS A 6 -1.75 -10.09 8.47
CA CYS A 6 -0.39 -10.35 7.94
C CYS A 6 0.73 -10.14 8.94
N GLY A 7 0.46 -9.51 10.09
CA GLY A 7 1.43 -9.28 11.15
C GLY A 7 2.22 -7.97 11.08
N MET A 8 1.95 -7.09 10.13
CA MET A 8 2.63 -5.79 10.02
C MET A 8 2.60 -4.99 11.34
N PRO A 9 1.47 -4.87 12.08
CA PRO A 9 1.47 -4.15 13.36
C PRO A 9 2.41 -4.74 14.41
N TYR A 10 2.63 -6.05 14.40
CA TYR A 10 3.58 -6.71 15.29
C TYR A 10 5.03 -6.47 14.86
N LEU A 11 5.27 -6.48 13.53
CA LEU A 11 6.59 -6.17 12.99
C LEU A 11 7.03 -4.75 13.38
N GLU A 12 6.14 -3.77 13.26
CA GLU A 12 6.38 -2.38 13.64
C GLU A 12 6.70 -2.19 15.13
N GLN A 13 6.24 -3.12 15.98
CA GLN A 13 6.51 -3.14 17.40
C GLN A 13 7.68 -4.08 17.77
N ALA A 14 8.38 -4.62 16.78
CA ALA A 14 9.46 -5.61 16.94
C ALA A 14 9.04 -6.91 17.66
N ASP A 15 7.74 -7.24 17.67
CA ASP A 15 7.23 -8.53 18.17
C ASP A 15 7.34 -9.61 17.09
N LEU A 16 8.58 -9.99 16.78
CA LEU A 16 8.88 -10.99 15.74
C LEU A 16 8.26 -12.37 16.03
N PRO A 17 8.22 -12.86 17.29
CA PRO A 17 7.53 -14.12 17.59
C PRO A 17 6.07 -14.11 17.14
N LYS A 18 5.36 -13.01 17.36
CA LYS A 18 3.97 -12.85 16.96
C LYS A 18 3.80 -12.78 15.44
N VAL A 19 4.74 -12.14 14.73
CA VAL A 19 4.77 -12.15 13.27
C VAL A 19 4.90 -13.58 12.74
N VAL A 20 5.83 -14.37 13.30
CA VAL A 20 6.04 -15.78 12.91
C VAL A 20 4.80 -16.63 13.17
N GLU A 21 4.12 -16.45 14.30
CA GLU A 21 2.86 -17.12 14.62
C GLU A 21 1.79 -16.83 13.55
N GLN A 22 1.60 -15.54 13.21
CA GLN A 22 0.65 -15.13 12.18
C GLN A 22 1.02 -15.68 10.80
N ALA A 23 2.29 -15.60 10.42
CA ALA A 23 2.77 -16.12 9.15
C ALA A 23 2.45 -17.62 8.97
N LYS A 24 2.72 -18.43 9.99
CA LYS A 24 2.43 -19.87 9.95
C LYS A 24 0.93 -20.18 9.90
N LYS A 25 0.13 -19.44 10.66
CA LYS A 25 -1.33 -19.59 10.67
C LYS A 25 -1.93 -19.21 9.33
N VAL A 26 -1.65 -18.00 8.85
CA VAL A 26 -2.26 -17.45 7.64
C VAL A 26 -1.79 -18.18 6.38
N SER A 27 -0.50 -18.55 6.32
CA SER A 27 0.03 -19.28 5.17
C SER A 27 -0.65 -20.65 4.97
N LYS A 28 -0.97 -21.35 6.07
CA LYS A 28 -1.69 -22.63 5.98
C LYS A 28 -3.03 -22.47 5.25
N ASP A 29 -3.81 -21.47 5.64
CA ASP A 29 -5.14 -21.24 5.06
C ASP A 29 -5.05 -20.74 3.60
N LEU A 30 -4.06 -19.88 3.30
CA LEU A 30 -3.87 -19.34 1.95
C LEU A 30 -3.33 -20.39 0.97
N LEU A 31 -2.47 -21.29 1.43
CA LEU A 31 -1.94 -22.37 0.58
C LEU A 31 -3.00 -23.33 0.08
N GLU A 32 -4.09 -23.54 0.80
CA GLU A 32 -5.23 -24.32 0.30
C GLU A 32 -5.82 -23.73 -0.99
N TRP A 33 -5.76 -22.42 -1.17
CA TRP A 33 -6.20 -21.74 -2.39
C TRP A 33 -5.14 -21.80 -3.48
N VAL A 34 -3.87 -21.63 -3.11
CA VAL A 34 -2.75 -21.80 -4.05
C VAL A 34 -2.73 -23.20 -4.64
N ASP A 35 -3.00 -24.24 -3.83
CA ASP A 35 -3.07 -25.64 -4.27
C ASP A 35 -4.24 -25.91 -5.23
N LYS A 36 -5.27 -25.07 -5.21
CA LYS A 36 -6.40 -25.07 -6.15
C LYS A 36 -6.14 -24.24 -7.40
N GLY A 37 -4.94 -23.67 -7.56
CA GLY A 37 -4.53 -22.86 -8.71
C GLY A 37 -4.88 -21.36 -8.61
N TYR A 38 -5.30 -20.86 -7.43
CA TYR A 38 -5.59 -19.44 -7.24
C TYR A 38 -4.32 -18.64 -6.93
N GLN A 39 -4.26 -17.44 -7.45
CA GLN A 39 -3.31 -16.41 -7.04
C GLN A 39 -3.85 -15.66 -5.83
N ILE A 40 -2.99 -15.27 -4.92
CA ILE A 40 -3.35 -14.49 -3.72
C ILE A 40 -3.13 -13.01 -4.02
N ILE A 41 -4.20 -12.23 -3.93
CA ILE A 41 -4.13 -10.78 -4.19
C ILE A 41 -4.26 -10.02 -2.88
N THR A 42 -3.31 -9.15 -2.62
CA THR A 42 -3.33 -8.25 -1.45
C THR A 42 -3.86 -6.87 -1.85
N LEU A 43 -4.84 -6.38 -1.08
CA LEU A 43 -5.48 -5.09 -1.33
C LEU A 43 -4.82 -3.91 -0.59
N THR A 44 -3.76 -4.21 0.15
CA THR A 44 -3.02 -3.22 0.95
C THR A 44 -1.54 -3.50 0.82
N ALA A 45 -0.78 -2.49 0.44
CA ALA A 45 0.66 -2.60 0.17
C ALA A 45 1.46 -3.19 1.34
N SER A 46 1.08 -2.92 2.60
CA SER A 46 1.72 -3.52 3.77
C SER A 46 1.52 -5.03 3.84
N CYS A 47 0.36 -5.54 3.47
CA CYS A 47 0.14 -7.00 3.40
C CYS A 47 0.94 -7.63 2.26
N GLY A 48 1.01 -6.96 1.10
CA GLY A 48 1.86 -7.40 -0.02
C GLY A 48 3.32 -7.52 0.39
N LEU A 49 3.86 -6.49 1.03
CA LEU A 49 5.23 -6.48 1.55
C LEU A 49 5.47 -7.64 2.53
N MET A 50 4.57 -7.84 3.50
CA MET A 50 4.70 -8.92 4.48
C MET A 50 4.76 -10.30 3.83
N LEU A 51 3.78 -10.62 2.98
CA LEU A 51 3.65 -11.96 2.39
C LEU A 51 4.74 -12.25 1.36
N LYS A 52 5.15 -11.25 0.57
CA LYS A 52 6.15 -11.42 -0.51
C LYS A 52 7.58 -11.41 0.00
N PHE A 53 7.88 -10.61 1.03
CA PHE A 53 9.27 -10.32 1.42
C PHE A 53 9.57 -10.55 2.90
N GLU A 54 8.78 -10.01 3.83
CA GLU A 54 9.12 -10.05 5.25
C GLU A 54 8.99 -11.45 5.85
N TRP A 55 7.92 -12.20 5.49
CA TRP A 55 7.79 -13.58 5.96
C TRP A 55 8.92 -14.49 5.47
N PRO A 56 9.33 -14.48 4.18
CA PRO A 56 10.48 -15.24 3.74
C PRO A 56 11.80 -14.85 4.44
N LEU A 57 11.99 -13.59 4.80
CA LEU A 57 13.15 -13.13 5.57
C LEU A 57 13.15 -13.68 6.99
N LEU A 58 12.00 -13.70 7.65
CA LEU A 58 11.84 -14.22 9.02
C LEU A 58 11.86 -15.75 9.09
N LEU A 59 11.42 -16.42 8.03
CA LEU A 59 11.28 -17.87 7.93
C LEU A 59 12.00 -18.41 6.67
N PRO A 60 13.32 -18.20 6.55
CA PRO A 60 14.05 -18.48 5.32
C PRO A 60 14.13 -19.97 4.94
N ASN A 61 13.86 -20.88 5.89
CA ASN A 61 13.88 -22.31 5.67
C ASN A 61 12.48 -22.95 5.57
N ASP A 62 11.41 -22.14 5.58
CA ASP A 62 10.04 -22.61 5.46
C ASP A 62 9.60 -22.63 4.00
N GLU A 63 9.53 -23.82 3.40
CA GLU A 63 9.17 -23.99 1.99
C GLU A 63 7.71 -23.58 1.69
N ASN A 64 6.81 -23.68 2.66
CA ASN A 64 5.44 -23.22 2.51
C ASN A 64 5.36 -21.70 2.38
N ILE A 65 6.12 -20.98 3.21
CA ILE A 65 6.23 -19.52 3.12
C ILE A 65 6.85 -19.10 1.78
N LYS A 66 7.92 -19.76 1.33
CA LYS A 66 8.52 -19.48 0.03
C LYS A 66 7.57 -19.74 -1.14
N ARG A 67 6.80 -20.82 -1.07
CA ARG A 67 5.81 -21.17 -2.09
C ARG A 67 4.68 -20.12 -2.12
N LEU A 68 4.16 -19.74 -0.96
CA LEU A 68 3.13 -18.73 -0.86
C LEU A 68 3.62 -17.39 -1.40
N SER A 69 4.82 -16.94 -1.01
CA SER A 69 5.34 -15.62 -1.43
C SER A 69 5.41 -15.45 -2.94
N LYS A 70 5.64 -16.54 -3.69
CA LYS A 70 5.66 -16.55 -5.16
C LYS A 70 4.26 -16.51 -5.79
N SER A 71 3.23 -16.78 -5.01
CA SER A 71 1.83 -16.80 -5.46
C SER A 71 1.05 -15.55 -5.02
N VAL A 72 1.74 -14.56 -4.45
CA VAL A 72 1.14 -13.31 -3.96
C VAL A 72 1.46 -12.19 -4.92
N SER A 73 0.45 -11.40 -5.28
CA SER A 73 0.59 -10.13 -5.99
C SER A 73 -0.09 -9.00 -5.22
N ASP A 74 0.44 -7.81 -5.36
CA ASP A 74 -0.29 -6.59 -5.01
C ASP A 74 -1.42 -6.36 -6.02
N ILE A 75 -2.53 -5.75 -5.60
CA ILE A 75 -3.69 -5.54 -6.48
C ILE A 75 -3.34 -4.69 -7.70
N ASP A 76 -2.53 -3.66 -7.53
CA ASP A 76 -2.14 -2.79 -8.64
C ASP A 76 -1.21 -3.52 -9.62
N GLU A 77 -0.29 -4.35 -9.10
CA GLU A 77 0.56 -5.24 -9.89
C GLU A 77 -0.27 -6.23 -10.70
N TYR A 78 -1.25 -6.86 -10.06
CA TYR A 78 -2.13 -7.83 -10.68
C TYR A 78 -2.99 -7.22 -11.81
N ILE A 79 -3.58 -6.04 -11.58
CA ILE A 79 -4.39 -5.36 -12.59
C ILE A 79 -3.53 -4.95 -13.80
N VAL A 80 -2.31 -4.45 -13.55
CA VAL A 80 -1.37 -4.10 -14.63
C VAL A 80 -1.00 -5.32 -15.45
N ASP A 81 -0.74 -6.46 -14.80
CA ASP A 81 -0.41 -7.72 -15.47
C ASP A 81 -1.56 -8.21 -16.37
N ILE A 82 -2.78 -8.25 -15.85
CA ILE A 82 -3.99 -8.60 -16.63
C ILE A 82 -4.18 -7.63 -17.80
N ALA A 83 -4.08 -6.33 -17.55
CA ALA A 83 -4.26 -5.32 -18.58
C ALA A 83 -3.29 -5.46 -19.76
N GLN A 84 -2.04 -5.90 -19.47
CA GLN A 84 -1.00 -6.10 -20.48
C GLN A 84 -1.13 -7.43 -21.24
N ASN A 85 -1.57 -8.49 -20.57
CA ASN A 85 -1.57 -9.84 -21.12
C ASN A 85 -2.94 -10.29 -21.66
N GLU A 86 -4.03 -9.85 -21.04
CA GLU A 86 -5.39 -10.26 -21.38
C GLU A 86 -6.27 -9.10 -21.90
N GLY A 87 -5.87 -7.85 -21.58
CA GLY A 87 -6.65 -6.66 -21.84
C GLY A 87 -7.63 -6.34 -20.72
N LEU A 88 -8.15 -5.12 -20.73
CA LEU A 88 -9.21 -4.67 -19.82
C LEU A 88 -10.55 -4.62 -20.55
N ALA A 89 -11.64 -4.71 -19.80
CA ALA A 89 -12.97 -4.48 -20.35
C ALA A 89 -13.08 -3.10 -20.99
N GLU A 90 -13.85 -3.00 -22.05
CA GLU A 90 -14.16 -1.72 -22.70
C GLU A 90 -14.99 -0.81 -21.78
N GLY A 91 -14.91 0.51 -22.03
CA GLY A 91 -15.75 1.49 -21.32
C GLY A 91 -15.03 2.33 -20.28
N LEU A 92 -13.70 2.23 -20.16
CA LEU A 92 -12.93 3.18 -19.36
C LEU A 92 -13.10 4.60 -19.92
N GLN A 93 -13.49 5.54 -19.06
CA GLN A 93 -13.74 6.92 -19.42
C GLN A 93 -12.67 7.85 -18.87
N GLU A 94 -12.46 8.96 -19.56
CA GLU A 94 -11.58 10.03 -19.12
C GLU A 94 -12.01 10.58 -17.73
N ILE A 95 -11.03 10.92 -16.90
CA ILE A 95 -11.23 11.57 -15.60
C ILE A 95 -10.77 13.02 -15.71
N ASP A 96 -11.71 13.95 -15.60
CA ASP A 96 -11.41 15.38 -15.62
C ASP A 96 -10.77 15.85 -14.31
N GLY A 97 -9.81 16.78 -14.42
CA GLY A 97 -9.18 17.44 -13.27
C GLY A 97 -7.94 16.77 -12.70
N GLY A 98 -7.54 15.62 -13.25
CA GLY A 98 -6.29 14.95 -12.91
C GLY A 98 -6.26 14.22 -11.57
N VAL A 99 -5.23 13.39 -11.38
CA VAL A 99 -5.01 12.56 -10.18
C VAL A 99 -3.59 12.74 -9.65
N THR A 100 -3.43 12.99 -8.37
CA THR A 100 -2.13 12.87 -7.69
C THR A 100 -2.04 11.51 -7.02
N VAL A 101 -1.09 10.69 -7.45
CA VAL A 101 -0.82 9.37 -6.88
C VAL A 101 0.21 9.49 -5.76
N HIS A 102 -0.15 9.10 -4.56
CA HIS A 102 0.78 8.91 -3.46
C HIS A 102 1.29 7.47 -3.46
N ASN A 103 2.54 7.26 -3.86
CA ASN A 103 3.21 5.96 -3.82
C ASN A 103 3.71 5.68 -2.40
N ALA A 104 2.98 4.85 -1.65
CA ALA A 104 3.22 4.59 -0.24
C ALA A 104 4.52 3.81 0.00
N CYS A 105 5.11 3.96 1.21
CA CYS A 105 6.39 3.34 1.57
C CYS A 105 6.39 1.82 1.36
N HIS A 106 5.33 1.12 1.77
CA HIS A 106 5.25 -0.34 1.63
C HIS A 106 5.00 -0.81 0.19
N ALA A 107 4.42 0.03 -0.69
CA ALA A 107 4.37 -0.25 -2.12
C ALA A 107 5.77 -0.12 -2.74
N ARG A 108 6.49 0.95 -2.39
CA ARG A 108 7.89 1.18 -2.83
C ARG A 108 8.82 0.06 -2.37
N ALA A 109 8.67 -0.41 -1.13
CA ALA A 109 9.48 -1.48 -0.57
C ALA A 109 9.27 -2.84 -1.27
N GLN A 110 8.16 -3.03 -1.97
CA GLN A 110 7.94 -4.23 -2.79
C GLN A 110 8.77 -4.25 -4.09
N ASN A 111 9.46 -3.16 -4.42
CA ASN A 111 10.33 -3.05 -5.60
C ASN A 111 9.67 -3.42 -6.94
N MET A 112 8.35 -3.19 -7.05
CA MET A 112 7.54 -3.52 -8.22
C MET A 112 7.36 -2.33 -9.19
N GLY A 113 8.02 -1.19 -8.92
CA GLY A 113 7.77 0.08 -9.59
C GLY A 113 6.51 0.78 -9.07
N ILE A 114 6.05 1.80 -9.77
CA ILE A 114 4.85 2.57 -9.37
C ILE A 114 3.64 1.97 -10.09
N LYS A 115 3.15 0.84 -9.60
CA LYS A 115 2.07 0.06 -10.24
C LYS A 115 0.74 0.81 -10.25
N SER A 116 0.41 1.56 -9.20
CA SER A 116 -0.77 2.42 -9.17
C SER A 116 -0.78 3.46 -10.28
N ARG A 117 0.37 4.09 -10.58
CA ARG A 117 0.52 4.97 -11.73
C ARG A 117 0.31 4.21 -13.04
N ASP A 118 0.94 3.03 -13.18
CA ASP A 118 0.88 2.26 -14.41
C ASP A 118 -0.54 1.71 -14.67
N MET A 119 -1.27 1.33 -13.62
CA MET A 119 -2.68 0.98 -13.68
C MET A 119 -3.55 2.16 -14.15
N LEU A 120 -3.36 3.33 -13.56
CA LEU A 120 -4.15 4.51 -13.95
C LEU A 120 -3.90 4.98 -15.39
N LYS A 121 -2.73 4.70 -15.98
CA LYS A 121 -2.46 5.01 -17.39
C LYS A 121 -3.37 4.33 -18.39
N PHE A 122 -4.10 3.30 -18.00
CA PHE A 122 -5.13 2.71 -18.87
C PHE A 122 -6.38 3.58 -19.03
N ILE A 123 -6.55 4.59 -18.15
CA ILE A 123 -7.63 5.59 -18.29
C ILE A 123 -7.25 6.57 -19.41
N PRO A 124 -8.12 6.78 -20.41
CA PRO A 124 -7.82 7.67 -21.52
C PRO A 124 -7.49 9.11 -21.06
N ASN A 125 -6.48 9.73 -21.67
CA ASN A 125 -6.07 11.13 -21.47
C ASN A 125 -5.85 11.56 -20.02
N ILE A 126 -5.60 10.62 -19.10
CA ILE A 126 -5.44 10.93 -17.69
C ILE A 126 -4.23 11.85 -17.43
N LYS A 127 -4.47 12.95 -16.75
CA LYS A 127 -3.40 13.78 -16.20
C LYS A 127 -3.02 13.24 -14.82
N MET A 128 -1.73 12.95 -14.60
CA MET A 128 -1.24 12.40 -13.34
C MET A 128 0.05 13.08 -12.85
N ASP A 129 0.12 13.23 -11.54
CA ASP A 129 1.35 13.49 -10.80
C ASP A 129 1.61 12.37 -9.80
N VAL A 130 2.88 12.11 -9.48
CA VAL A 130 3.27 11.13 -8.48
C VAL A 130 4.00 11.83 -7.32
N VAL A 131 3.68 11.44 -6.11
CA VAL A 131 4.35 11.88 -4.88
C VAL A 131 4.88 10.66 -4.15
N GLU A 132 6.21 10.59 -3.99
CA GLU A 132 6.92 9.51 -3.30
C GLU A 132 7.53 10.02 -2.00
N ARG A 133 6.71 10.18 -0.98
CA ARG A 133 7.15 10.67 0.32
C ARG A 133 6.38 9.96 1.43
N CYS A 134 6.98 9.91 2.64
CA CYS A 134 6.32 9.31 3.79
C CYS A 134 5.05 10.07 4.16
N ALA A 135 3.95 9.35 4.34
CA ALA A 135 2.69 9.91 4.82
C ALA A 135 2.65 10.15 6.34
N GLY A 136 3.67 9.71 7.08
CA GLY A 136 3.71 9.78 8.53
C GLY A 136 2.82 8.76 9.25
N HIS A 137 2.01 7.99 8.52
CA HIS A 137 1.02 7.09 9.14
C HIS A 137 1.67 5.92 9.88
N GLY A 138 2.62 5.18 9.25
CA GLY A 138 3.38 4.08 9.83
C GLY A 138 2.53 3.08 10.64
N GLY A 139 1.58 2.39 9.99
CA GLY A 139 0.74 1.39 10.65
C GLY A 139 -0.01 1.91 11.87
N THR A 140 0.31 1.41 13.06
CA THR A 140 -0.28 1.87 14.33
C THR A 140 0.29 3.20 14.81
N PHE A 141 1.48 3.60 14.37
CA PHE A 141 2.19 4.80 14.80
C PHE A 141 1.36 6.08 14.65
N GLY A 142 0.68 6.24 13.53
CA GLY A 142 -0.13 7.43 13.24
C GLY A 142 -1.43 7.54 14.05
N VAL A 143 -1.88 6.44 14.68
CA VAL A 143 -3.16 6.40 15.42
C VAL A 143 -2.97 6.32 16.94
N MET A 144 -1.75 6.07 17.43
CA MET A 144 -1.45 6.07 18.85
C MET A 144 -1.29 7.49 19.36
N LYS A 145 -1.87 7.77 20.54
CA LYS A 145 -1.87 9.10 21.15
C LYS A 145 -0.46 9.66 21.34
N GLU A 146 0.47 8.81 21.72
CA GLU A 146 1.86 9.17 22.07
C GLU A 146 2.68 9.57 20.85
N THR A 147 2.31 9.10 19.66
CA THR A 147 3.07 9.29 18.43
C THR A 147 2.33 10.09 17.36
N HIS A 148 1.05 10.41 17.60
CA HIS A 148 0.20 11.09 16.63
C HIS A 148 0.77 12.44 16.18
N ASP A 149 1.22 13.28 17.10
CA ASP A 149 1.77 14.61 16.77
C ASP A 149 3.00 14.49 15.87
N LEU A 150 3.85 13.49 16.11
CA LEU A 150 4.98 13.21 15.25
C LEU A 150 4.56 12.70 13.88
N ALA A 151 3.53 11.86 13.83
CA ALA A 151 2.94 11.37 12.57
C ALA A 151 2.41 12.53 11.72
N VAL A 152 1.70 13.46 12.33
CA VAL A 152 1.22 14.71 11.71
C VAL A 152 2.40 15.53 11.16
N LYS A 153 3.42 15.76 11.98
CA LYS A 153 4.62 16.50 11.58
C LYS A 153 5.32 15.89 10.35
N VAL A 154 5.46 14.57 10.32
CA VAL A 154 6.09 13.83 9.21
C VAL A 154 5.21 13.83 7.95
N GLY A 155 3.90 13.73 8.09
CA GLY A 155 2.95 13.66 6.98
C GLY A 155 2.65 15.00 6.32
N THR A 156 2.70 16.10 7.07
CA THR A 156 2.35 17.45 6.60
C THR A 156 3.08 17.89 5.32
N PRO A 157 4.40 17.71 5.18
CA PRO A 157 5.09 18.07 3.94
C PRO A 157 4.59 17.26 2.73
N THR A 158 4.16 16.02 2.93
CA THR A 158 3.60 15.17 1.87
C THR A 158 2.22 15.68 1.45
N ALA A 159 1.34 16.00 2.42
CA ALA A 159 0.04 16.59 2.15
C ALA A 159 0.15 17.92 1.40
N ARG A 160 1.08 18.80 1.79
CA ARG A 160 1.38 20.05 1.07
C ARG A 160 1.84 19.80 -0.36
N GLN A 161 2.73 18.83 -0.58
CA GLN A 161 3.21 18.47 -1.91
C GLN A 161 2.08 17.98 -2.80
N ILE A 162 1.16 17.16 -2.27
CA ILE A 162 -0.03 16.69 -2.98
C ILE A 162 -0.95 17.86 -3.33
N LYS A 163 -1.25 18.73 -2.37
CA LYS A 163 -2.09 19.91 -2.57
C LYS A 163 -1.54 20.83 -3.67
N ASN A 164 -0.22 21.05 -3.71
CA ASN A 164 0.44 21.91 -4.70
C ASN A 164 0.38 21.37 -6.14
N LYS A 165 0.01 20.10 -6.34
CA LYS A 165 -0.22 19.54 -7.67
C LYS A 165 -1.52 20.02 -8.32
N ASN A 166 -2.43 20.57 -7.53
CA ASN A 166 -3.72 21.10 -7.97
C ASN A 166 -4.57 20.13 -8.82
N ASN A 167 -4.40 18.83 -8.61
CA ASN A 167 -5.26 17.82 -9.20
C ASN A 167 -6.55 17.67 -8.37
N LYS A 168 -7.64 17.34 -9.03
CA LYS A 168 -8.95 17.17 -8.40
C LYS A 168 -9.01 15.94 -7.48
N TYR A 169 -8.26 14.89 -7.83
CA TYR A 169 -8.29 13.63 -7.11
C TYR A 169 -6.92 13.28 -6.52
N MET A 170 -6.96 12.54 -5.42
CA MET A 170 -5.80 11.89 -4.82
C MET A 170 -6.08 10.40 -4.69
N ALA A 171 -5.11 9.58 -5.10
CA ALA A 171 -5.08 8.13 -4.87
C ALA A 171 -3.85 7.75 -4.05
N SER A 172 -3.92 6.67 -3.27
CA SER A 172 -2.79 6.13 -2.52
C SER A 172 -2.85 4.61 -2.49
N ASP A 173 -1.72 3.95 -2.69
CA ASP A 173 -1.56 2.49 -2.60
C ASP A 173 -1.82 1.94 -1.18
N CYS A 174 -1.85 2.82 -0.18
CA CYS A 174 -2.19 2.49 1.19
C CYS A 174 -3.44 3.27 1.63
N PRO A 175 -4.58 2.59 1.87
CA PRO A 175 -5.82 3.27 2.28
C PRO A 175 -5.69 4.08 3.57
N LEU A 176 -4.87 3.60 4.52
CA LEU A 176 -4.65 4.28 5.79
C LEU A 176 -3.79 5.55 5.62
N ALA A 177 -2.72 5.46 4.81
CA ALA A 177 -1.91 6.62 4.45
C ALA A 177 -2.74 7.66 3.69
N GLY A 178 -3.58 7.23 2.74
CA GLY A 178 -4.49 8.11 2.01
C GLY A 178 -5.46 8.85 2.92
N LYS A 179 -6.07 8.17 3.89
CA LYS A 179 -6.95 8.79 4.89
C LYS A 179 -6.21 9.81 5.76
N HIS A 180 -5.01 9.46 6.23
CA HIS A 180 -4.20 10.36 7.05
C HIS A 180 -3.80 11.62 6.26
N LEU A 181 -3.31 11.49 5.04
CA LEU A 181 -2.98 12.62 4.17
C LEU A 181 -4.19 13.51 3.88
N LYS A 182 -5.37 12.91 3.67
CA LYS A 182 -6.62 13.67 3.47
C LYS A 182 -7.02 14.46 4.71
N GLN A 183 -6.84 13.89 5.90
CA GLN A 183 -7.06 14.60 7.17
C GLN A 183 -6.10 15.80 7.28
N LEU A 184 -4.80 15.60 7.00
CA LEU A 184 -3.79 16.66 7.05
C LEU A 184 -4.06 17.78 6.05
N GLU A 185 -4.60 17.47 4.88
CA GLU A 185 -4.97 18.46 3.87
C GLU A 185 -6.12 19.36 4.33
N THR A 186 -7.07 18.79 5.08
CA THR A 186 -8.29 19.49 5.54
C THR A 186 -8.14 20.19 6.88
N ASP A 187 -7.14 19.85 7.67
CA ASP A 187 -6.87 20.47 8.96
C ASP A 187 -6.23 21.87 8.76
N THR A 188 -7.02 22.92 9.02
CA THR A 188 -6.61 24.30 8.83
C THR A 188 -5.47 24.75 9.74
N ASN A 189 -5.29 24.11 10.91
CA ASN A 189 -4.17 24.42 11.82
C ASN A 189 -2.83 23.93 11.27
N ILE A 190 -2.85 22.86 10.46
CA ILE A 190 -1.66 22.27 9.84
C ILE A 190 -1.33 22.98 8.51
N ALA A 191 -2.34 23.47 7.80
CA ALA A 191 -2.18 24.11 6.48
C ALA A 191 -1.45 25.47 6.54
N ASN A 192 -1.49 26.16 7.68
CA ASN A 192 -0.96 27.50 7.86
C ASN A 192 0.42 27.56 8.55
N ASP A 193 0.97 26.44 8.94
CA ASP A 193 2.30 26.40 9.58
C ASP A 193 3.39 26.46 8.50
N GLU A 194 3.82 27.68 8.15
CA GLU A 194 4.89 27.93 7.18
C GLU A 194 6.30 27.61 7.70
N ALA A 195 6.41 27.24 8.98
CA ALA A 195 7.67 27.06 9.68
C ALA A 195 7.95 25.58 10.01
N LEU A 196 8.30 24.77 9.00
CA LEU A 196 9.06 23.52 9.24
C LEU A 196 9.93 23.17 8.03
#